data_b87a00b25cac2868b10c0df7ebe4584b
#
_entry.id   b87a00b25cac2868b10c0df7ebe4584b
#
_cell.length_a   1.000
_cell.length_b   1.000
_cell.length_c   1.000
_cell.angle_alpha   90.00
_cell.angle_beta   90.00
_cell.angle_gamma   90.00
#
_symmetry.space_group_name_H-M   'P 1'
#
loop_
_entity.id
_entity.type
_entity.pdbx_description
1 polymer ?
#
loop_
_entity_poly.entity_id
_entity_poly.type
_entity_poly.pdbx_seq_one_letter_code
_entity_poly.pdbx_strand_id
1 'polypeptide(L)'
;WSRGLGDVYKRQEKDKFLRLFAEFENYKRRTAKERIELFSTASEEVMVSLLPILDDFDRASAEIEKDNDNEIFKGVLLIKNKLFDSLKSKGLALIEVNKGDEFNADDHEAVTQIPAPSKKMEGKIIDVIEKGYKLGEKVIRYPKVVIGK
;
A
#
# COMPACT_ATOMS: atom_id res chain seq x y z
N TRP A 1 26.94 50.29 -32.12
CA TRP A 1 25.54 50.23 -31.73
C TRP A 1 24.86 48.93 -32.18
N SER A 2 25.09 48.50 -33.41
CA SER A 2 24.56 47.23 -33.92
C SER A 2 25.13 45.99 -33.20
N ARG A 3 26.38 46.03 -32.72
CA ARG A 3 26.99 44.96 -31.91
C ARG A 3 26.31 44.80 -30.55
N GLY A 4 25.94 45.90 -29.92
CA GLY A 4 25.24 45.85 -28.63
C GLY A 4 23.87 45.19 -28.71
N LEU A 5 23.12 45.48 -29.78
CA LEU A 5 21.82 44.84 -30.06
C LEU A 5 21.98 43.36 -30.36
N GLY A 6 22.97 42.99 -31.17
CA GLY A 6 23.26 41.59 -31.46
C GLY A 6 23.62 40.79 -30.22
N ASP A 7 24.39 41.38 -29.29
CA ASP A 7 24.76 40.74 -28.03
C ASP A 7 23.55 40.58 -27.10
N VAL A 8 22.64 41.56 -27.07
CA VAL A 8 21.39 41.47 -26.31
C VAL A 8 20.50 40.34 -26.84
N TYR A 9 20.34 40.26 -28.17
CA TYR A 9 19.55 39.17 -28.77
C TYR A 9 20.16 37.79 -28.52
N LYS A 10 21.47 37.65 -28.63
CA LYS A 10 22.17 36.40 -28.33
C LYS A 10 21.96 35.97 -26.87
N ARG A 11 22.01 36.92 -25.95
CA ARG A 11 21.78 36.66 -24.52
C ARG A 11 20.33 36.24 -24.26
N GLN A 12 19.37 36.93 -24.87
CA GLN A 12 17.95 36.59 -24.78
C GLN A 12 17.66 35.21 -25.33
N GLU A 13 18.22 34.86 -26.50
CA GLU A 13 18.04 33.52 -27.08
C GLU A 13 18.71 32.45 -26.24
N LYS A 14 19.87 32.72 -25.67
CA LYS A 14 20.52 31.80 -24.71
C LYS A 14 19.69 31.59 -23.47
N ASP A 15 19.13 32.65 -22.90
CA ASP A 15 18.27 32.57 -21.71
C ASP A 15 16.99 31.79 -22.02
N LYS A 16 16.36 32.00 -23.16
CA LYS A 16 15.21 31.19 -23.62
C LYS A 16 15.57 29.72 -23.77
N PHE A 17 16.70 29.43 -24.39
CA PHE A 17 17.19 28.08 -24.56
C PHE A 17 17.40 27.39 -23.21
N LEU A 18 18.07 28.04 -22.28
CA LEU A 18 18.30 27.51 -20.95
C LEU A 18 16.98 27.25 -20.18
N ARG A 19 16.02 28.15 -20.33
CA ARG A 19 14.69 27.98 -19.71
C ARG A 19 13.95 26.80 -20.32
N LEU A 20 13.91 26.68 -21.64
CA LEU A 20 13.29 25.56 -22.34
C LEU A 20 13.98 24.23 -22.01
N PHE A 21 15.30 24.24 -21.92
CA PHE A 21 16.05 23.05 -21.50
C PHE A 21 15.69 22.63 -20.10
N ALA A 22 15.60 23.57 -19.15
CA ALA A 22 15.21 23.30 -17.78
C ALA A 22 13.75 22.78 -17.69
N GLU A 23 12.83 23.38 -18.45
CA GLU A 23 11.44 22.93 -18.53
C GLU A 23 11.34 21.51 -19.12
N PHE A 24 12.13 21.21 -20.14
CA PHE A 24 12.17 19.89 -20.76
C PHE A 24 12.73 18.82 -19.81
N GLU A 25 13.79 19.12 -19.08
CA GLU A 25 14.35 18.22 -18.07
C GLU A 25 13.36 17.97 -16.91
N ASN A 26 12.66 19.01 -16.46
CA ASN A 26 11.61 18.90 -15.45
C ASN A 26 10.43 18.06 -15.97
N TYR A 27 10.03 18.25 -17.22
CA TYR A 27 8.97 17.47 -17.86
C TYR A 27 9.35 15.99 -17.95
N LYS A 28 10.55 15.68 -18.40
CA LYS A 28 11.05 14.30 -18.45
C LYS A 28 11.03 13.63 -17.09
N ARG A 29 11.52 14.32 -16.06
CA ARG A 29 11.55 13.79 -14.69
C ARG A 29 10.14 13.53 -14.17
N ARG A 30 9.24 14.48 -14.36
CA ARG A 30 7.84 14.34 -13.98
C ARG A 30 7.16 13.18 -14.71
N THR A 31 7.32 13.09 -16.01
CA THR A 31 6.72 12.04 -16.84
C THR A 31 7.26 10.66 -16.45
N ALA A 32 8.55 10.54 -16.18
CA ALA A 32 9.15 9.29 -15.71
C ALA A 32 8.57 8.88 -14.35
N LYS A 33 8.39 9.82 -13.44
CA LYS A 33 7.78 9.58 -12.12
C LYS A 33 6.31 9.17 -12.26
N GLU A 34 5.52 9.90 -13.05
CA GLU A 34 4.12 9.58 -13.32
C GLU A 34 3.97 8.19 -13.96
N ARG A 35 4.88 7.83 -14.85
CA ARG A 35 4.89 6.50 -15.48
C ARG A 35 5.14 5.40 -14.45
N ILE A 36 6.09 5.58 -13.57
CA ILE A 36 6.38 4.62 -12.48
C ILE A 36 5.16 4.49 -11.56
N GLU A 37 4.55 5.61 -11.16
CA GLU A 37 3.33 5.62 -10.35
C GLU A 37 2.18 4.91 -11.05
N LEU A 38 1.98 5.18 -12.34
CA LEU A 38 0.94 4.52 -13.14
C LEU A 38 1.15 3.01 -13.19
N PHE A 39 2.37 2.55 -13.44
CA PHE A 39 2.68 1.12 -13.43
C PHE A 39 2.50 0.48 -12.06
N SER A 40 2.86 1.18 -10.99
CA SER A 40 2.67 0.68 -9.64
C SER A 40 1.19 0.56 -9.24
N THR A 41 0.34 1.44 -9.78
CA THR A 41 -1.10 1.47 -9.47
C THR A 41 -1.99 0.78 -10.51
N ALA A 42 -1.48 0.46 -11.70
CA ALA A 42 -2.26 -0.19 -12.76
C ALA A 42 -2.82 -1.56 -12.36
N SER A 43 -2.16 -2.24 -11.44
CA SER A 43 -2.60 -3.52 -10.90
C SER A 43 -3.47 -3.40 -9.64
N GLU A 44 -3.72 -2.19 -9.15
CA GLU A 44 -4.45 -1.97 -7.89
C GLU A 44 -5.83 -2.62 -7.89
N GLU A 45 -6.61 -2.40 -8.93
CA GLU A 45 -7.96 -2.95 -9.04
C GLU A 45 -7.96 -4.48 -9.00
N VAL A 46 -7.02 -5.10 -9.70
CA VAL A 46 -6.84 -6.56 -9.67
C VAL A 46 -6.41 -7.04 -8.29
N MET A 47 -5.46 -6.34 -7.66
CA MET A 47 -5.00 -6.67 -6.31
C MET A 47 -6.14 -6.59 -5.29
N VAL A 48 -6.94 -5.53 -5.32
CA VAL A 48 -8.10 -5.37 -4.44
C VAL A 48 -9.10 -6.51 -4.63
N SER A 49 -9.32 -6.96 -5.86
CA SER A 49 -10.21 -8.09 -6.14
C SER A 49 -9.70 -9.43 -5.60
N LEU A 50 -8.39 -9.57 -5.40
CA LEU A 50 -7.77 -10.77 -4.85
C LEU A 50 -7.72 -10.79 -3.31
N LEU A 51 -7.86 -9.65 -2.66
CA LEU A 51 -7.81 -9.57 -1.19
C LEU A 51 -8.88 -10.42 -0.49
N PRO A 52 -10.15 -10.46 -0.95
CA PRO A 52 -11.15 -11.35 -0.36
C PRO A 52 -10.76 -12.83 -0.41
N ILE A 53 -10.02 -13.24 -1.44
CA ILE A 53 -9.52 -14.62 -1.57
C ILE A 53 -8.46 -14.90 -0.51
N LEU A 54 -7.57 -13.96 -0.24
CA LEU A 54 -6.60 -14.07 0.84
C LEU A 54 -7.30 -14.15 2.22
N ASP A 55 -8.35 -13.36 2.42
CA ASP A 55 -9.15 -13.39 3.65
C ASP A 55 -9.81 -14.76 3.84
N ASP A 56 -10.33 -15.34 2.77
CA ASP A 56 -10.95 -16.67 2.79
C ASP A 56 -9.93 -17.77 3.13
N PHE A 57 -8.72 -17.66 2.57
CA PHE A 57 -7.62 -18.56 2.94
C PHE A 57 -7.23 -18.41 4.42
N ASP A 58 -7.20 -17.20 4.96
CA ASP A 58 -6.92 -16.96 6.38
C ASP A 58 -7.97 -17.61 7.26
N ARG A 59 -9.24 -17.45 6.92
CA ARG A 59 -10.35 -18.10 7.67
C ARG A 59 -10.30 -19.62 7.57
N ALA A 60 -10.09 -20.16 6.37
CA ALA A 60 -9.97 -21.60 6.18
C ALA A 60 -8.78 -22.16 6.96
N SER A 61 -7.66 -21.47 6.98
CA SER A 61 -6.48 -21.87 7.74
C SER A 61 -6.74 -21.89 9.24
N ALA A 62 -7.44 -20.88 9.77
CA ALA A 62 -7.79 -20.81 11.18
C ALA A 62 -8.75 -21.95 11.61
N GLU A 63 -9.70 -22.34 10.76
CA GLU A 63 -10.62 -23.44 11.02
C GLU A 63 -9.93 -24.81 10.97
N ILE A 64 -9.04 -25.01 10.00
CA ILE A 64 -8.36 -26.28 9.79
C ILE A 64 -7.22 -26.48 10.80
N GLU A 65 -6.62 -25.41 11.33
CA GLU A 65 -5.57 -25.47 12.35
C GLU A 65 -6.04 -26.15 13.66
N LYS A 66 -7.36 -26.22 13.88
CA LYS A 66 -7.96 -26.97 14.97
C LYS A 66 -7.83 -28.50 14.80
N ASP A 67 -7.54 -28.97 13.61
CA ASP A 67 -7.42 -30.38 13.24
C ASP A 67 -5.99 -30.66 12.75
N ASN A 68 -5.10 -30.80 13.70
CA ASN A 68 -3.63 -30.72 13.54
C ASN A 68 -2.96 -31.78 12.63
N ASP A 69 -3.71 -32.73 12.02
CA ASP A 69 -3.10 -33.88 11.35
C ASP A 69 -3.54 -34.08 9.89
N ASN A 70 -4.02 -33.02 9.24
CA ASN A 70 -4.58 -33.14 7.90
C ASN A 70 -3.54 -32.76 6.82
N GLU A 71 -3.17 -33.71 5.96
CA GLU A 71 -2.32 -33.49 4.78
C GLU A 71 -2.90 -32.42 3.83
N ILE A 72 -4.24 -32.33 3.76
CA ILE A 72 -4.96 -31.33 2.95
C ILE A 72 -4.68 -29.92 3.49
N PHE A 73 -4.60 -29.75 4.80
CA PHE A 73 -4.27 -28.47 5.43
C PHE A 73 -2.89 -27.96 5.02
N LYS A 74 -1.89 -28.83 5.03
CA LYS A 74 -0.53 -28.49 4.61
C LYS A 74 -0.52 -28.05 3.14
N GLY A 75 -1.30 -28.70 2.30
CA GLY A 75 -1.46 -28.34 0.88
C GLY A 75 -2.11 -26.97 0.71
N VAL A 76 -3.20 -26.70 1.44
CA VAL A 76 -3.90 -25.40 1.40
C VAL A 76 -3.00 -24.27 1.89
N LEU A 77 -2.27 -24.49 2.98
CA LEU A 77 -1.33 -23.51 3.51
C LEU A 77 -0.19 -23.20 2.52
N LEU A 78 0.29 -24.22 1.82
CA LEU A 78 1.30 -24.06 0.78
C LEU A 78 0.79 -23.18 -0.37
N ILE A 79 -0.44 -23.42 -0.82
CA ILE A 79 -1.10 -22.61 -1.88
C ILE A 79 -1.28 -21.17 -1.41
N LYS A 80 -1.76 -20.96 -0.20
CA LYS A 80 -1.91 -19.64 0.41
C LYS A 80 -0.58 -18.87 0.41
N ASN A 81 0.47 -19.49 0.93
CA ASN A 81 1.78 -18.86 1.03
C ASN A 81 2.35 -18.53 -0.34
N LYS A 82 2.19 -19.42 -1.31
CA LYS A 82 2.63 -19.20 -2.68
C LYS A 82 1.89 -18.05 -3.35
N LEU A 83 0.58 -17.95 -3.15
CA LEU A 83 -0.23 -16.83 -3.65
C LEU A 83 0.23 -15.53 -3.02
N PHE A 84 0.38 -15.48 -1.70
CA PHE A 84 0.83 -14.28 -1.00
C PHE A 84 2.24 -13.84 -1.44
N ASP A 85 3.17 -14.77 -1.54
CA ASP A 85 4.54 -14.49 -1.99
C ASP A 85 4.58 -13.98 -3.44
N SER A 86 3.74 -14.54 -4.30
CA SER A 86 3.60 -14.07 -5.68
C SER A 86 3.08 -12.64 -5.75
N LEU A 87 2.07 -12.32 -4.95
CA LEU A 87 1.52 -10.96 -4.87
C LEU A 87 2.50 -9.99 -4.22
N LYS A 88 3.23 -10.44 -3.21
CA LYS A 88 4.29 -9.66 -2.55
C LYS A 88 5.40 -9.29 -3.54
N SER A 89 5.78 -10.20 -4.42
CA SER A 89 6.76 -9.91 -5.48
C SER A 89 6.29 -8.84 -6.46
N LYS A 90 4.98 -8.61 -6.55
CA LYS A 90 4.36 -7.57 -7.38
C LYS A 90 4.08 -6.27 -6.62
N GLY A 91 4.54 -6.17 -5.38
CA GLY A 91 4.45 -4.96 -4.59
C GLY A 91 3.38 -4.96 -3.49
N LEU A 92 2.61 -6.05 -3.34
CA LEU A 92 1.65 -6.15 -2.24
C LEU A 92 2.40 -6.31 -0.91
N ALA A 93 2.02 -5.53 0.08
CA ALA A 93 2.58 -5.60 1.43
C ALA A 93 1.46 -5.62 2.47
N LEU A 94 1.60 -6.47 3.47
CA LEU A 94 0.70 -6.52 4.61
C LEU A 94 0.97 -5.32 5.52
N ILE A 95 -0.09 -4.65 5.97
CA ILE A 95 0.00 -3.65 7.03
C ILE A 95 -0.04 -4.40 8.35
N GLU A 96 1.06 -4.35 9.10
CA GLU A 96 1.15 -5.01 10.39
C GLU A 96 0.29 -4.30 11.44
N VAL A 97 -0.64 -5.02 12.02
CA VAL A 97 -1.46 -4.58 13.14
C VAL A 97 -1.55 -5.72 14.14
N ASN A 98 -1.15 -5.45 15.36
CA ASN A 98 -1.14 -6.42 16.44
C ASN A 98 -2.17 -6.06 17.52
N LYS A 99 -2.67 -7.08 18.22
CA LYS A 99 -3.51 -6.89 19.39
C LYS A 99 -2.74 -6.11 20.46
N GLY A 100 -3.36 -5.06 20.99
CA GLY A 100 -2.73 -4.18 21.95
C GLY A 100 -2.07 -2.94 21.36
N ASP A 101 -2.00 -2.81 20.03
CA ASP A 101 -1.55 -1.59 19.38
C ASP A 101 -2.55 -0.45 19.63
N GLU A 102 -2.05 0.78 19.66
CA GLU A 102 -2.90 1.95 19.77
C GLU A 102 -3.72 2.14 18.48
N PHE A 103 -5.00 2.42 18.64
CA PHE A 103 -5.85 2.76 17.51
C PHE A 103 -5.50 4.14 16.96
N ASN A 104 -5.29 4.21 15.66
CA ASN A 104 -5.09 5.45 14.92
C ASN A 104 -6.11 5.51 13.77
N ALA A 105 -6.99 6.51 13.80
CA ALA A 105 -8.04 6.68 12.80
C ALA A 105 -7.50 6.94 11.37
N ASP A 106 -6.26 7.39 11.24
CA ASP A 106 -5.61 7.60 9.95
C ASP A 106 -5.12 6.30 9.31
N ASP A 107 -4.79 5.29 10.14
CA ASP A 107 -4.18 4.03 9.70
C ASP A 107 -5.13 2.84 9.81
N HIS A 108 -6.17 2.94 10.62
CA HIS A 108 -7.08 1.83 10.92
C HIS A 108 -8.55 2.23 10.73
N GLU A 109 -9.38 1.26 10.38
CA GLU A 109 -10.83 1.42 10.31
C GLU A 109 -11.47 0.67 11.50
N ALA A 110 -12.06 1.40 12.42
CA ALA A 110 -12.78 0.82 13.55
C ALA A 110 -14.17 0.36 13.11
N VAL A 111 -14.43 -0.94 13.18
CA VAL A 111 -15.72 -1.52 12.78
C VAL A 111 -16.67 -1.54 13.96
N THR A 112 -16.18 -1.86 15.15
CA THR A 112 -16.98 -1.93 16.36
C THR A 112 -16.13 -1.68 17.61
N GLN A 113 -16.79 -1.38 18.69
CA GLN A 113 -16.20 -1.24 20.02
C GLN A 113 -16.76 -2.31 20.94
N ILE A 114 -15.92 -2.95 21.70
CA ILE A 114 -16.31 -3.89 22.74
C ILE A 114 -15.73 -3.46 24.09
N PRO A 115 -16.30 -3.90 25.23
CA PRO A 115 -15.70 -3.63 26.52
C PRO A 115 -14.26 -4.15 26.58
N ALA A 116 -13.32 -3.29 27.01
CA ALA A 116 -11.93 -3.68 27.12
C ALA A 116 -11.77 -4.77 28.22
N PRO A 117 -10.99 -5.85 27.95
CA PRO A 117 -10.72 -6.88 28.94
C PRO A 117 -9.96 -6.36 30.16
N SER A 118 -9.22 -5.26 30.00
CA SER A 118 -8.51 -4.59 31.07
C SER A 118 -8.42 -3.09 30.79
N LYS A 119 -8.14 -2.27 31.82
CA LYS A 119 -7.95 -0.83 31.65
C LYS A 119 -6.81 -0.48 30.69
N LYS A 120 -5.80 -1.34 30.58
CA LYS A 120 -4.67 -1.16 29.66
C LYS A 120 -5.08 -1.30 28.20
N MET A 121 -6.20 -1.95 27.92
CA MET A 121 -6.71 -2.19 26.57
C MET A 121 -7.75 -1.16 26.12
N GLU A 122 -8.09 -0.19 26.95
CA GLU A 122 -8.98 0.91 26.56
C GLU A 122 -8.33 1.76 25.48
N GLY A 123 -9.09 1.99 24.39
CA GLY A 123 -8.61 2.72 23.22
C GLY A 123 -7.60 1.96 22.35
N LYS A 124 -7.32 0.70 22.67
CA LYS A 124 -6.40 -0.15 21.93
C LYS A 124 -7.13 -1.15 21.07
N ILE A 125 -6.42 -1.67 20.08
CA ILE A 125 -6.92 -2.69 19.18
C ILE A 125 -7.02 -4.02 19.92
N ILE A 126 -8.23 -4.56 19.99
CA ILE A 126 -8.50 -5.84 20.65
C ILE A 126 -8.41 -6.99 19.66
N ASP A 127 -8.90 -6.79 18.45
CA ASP A 127 -8.84 -7.79 17.40
C ASP A 127 -8.77 -7.14 16.02
N VAL A 128 -8.26 -7.89 15.06
CA VAL A 128 -8.21 -7.52 13.65
C VAL A 128 -9.18 -8.40 12.89
N ILE A 129 -10.27 -7.82 12.37
CA ILE A 129 -11.30 -8.53 11.62
C ILE A 129 -10.84 -8.79 10.20
N GLU A 130 -10.23 -7.79 9.57
CA GLU A 130 -9.81 -7.83 8.19
C GLU A 130 -8.45 -7.16 8.06
N LYS A 131 -7.50 -7.85 7.44
CA LYS A 131 -6.14 -7.35 7.27
C LYS A 131 -6.09 -6.22 6.24
N GLY A 132 -5.25 -5.24 6.50
CA GLY A 132 -4.95 -4.15 5.58
C GLY A 132 -3.73 -4.43 4.71
N TYR A 133 -3.74 -3.87 3.52
CA TYR A 133 -2.68 -4.07 2.54
C TYR A 133 -2.28 -2.78 1.84
N LYS A 134 -1.02 -2.69 1.48
CA LYS A 134 -0.45 -1.65 0.62
C LYS A 134 -0.04 -2.24 -0.72
N LEU A 135 -0.15 -1.44 -1.76
CA LEU A 135 0.49 -1.72 -3.05
C LEU A 135 1.59 -0.67 -3.26
N GLY A 136 2.84 -1.10 -3.14
CA GLY A 136 3.95 -0.18 -3.03
C GLY A 136 3.81 0.69 -1.77
N GLU A 137 3.71 1.99 -1.92
CA GLU A 137 3.50 2.93 -0.80
C GLU A 137 2.03 3.31 -0.60
N LYS A 138 1.16 2.93 -1.54
CA LYS A 138 -0.26 3.28 -1.48
C LYS A 138 -1.04 2.24 -0.68
N VAL A 139 -1.82 2.69 0.30
CA VAL A 139 -2.76 1.83 1.03
C VAL A 139 -3.95 1.53 0.13
N ILE A 140 -4.17 0.27 -0.19
CA ILE A 140 -5.29 -0.18 -1.02
C ILE A 140 -6.46 -0.72 -0.19
N ARG A 141 -6.20 -1.12 1.05
CA ARG A 141 -7.22 -1.50 2.01
C ARG A 141 -6.71 -1.26 3.43
N TYR A 142 -7.45 -0.50 4.21
CA TYR A 142 -7.15 -0.29 5.62
C TYR A 142 -7.53 -1.52 6.45
N PRO A 143 -6.76 -1.85 7.49
CA PRO A 143 -7.13 -2.92 8.40
C PRO A 143 -8.40 -2.55 9.18
N LYS A 144 -9.33 -3.49 9.25
CA LYS A 144 -10.55 -3.36 10.04
C LYS A 144 -10.32 -3.97 11.40
N VAL A 145 -10.52 -3.18 12.45
CA VAL A 145 -10.17 -3.53 13.81
C VAL A 145 -11.34 -3.36 14.76
N VAL A 146 -11.27 -4.08 15.86
CA VAL A 146 -12.15 -3.92 17.02
C VAL A 146 -11.35 -3.21 18.10
N ILE A 147 -11.89 -2.14 18.65
CA ILE A 147 -11.25 -1.36 19.71
C ILE A 147 -11.91 -1.58 21.06
N GLY A 148 -11.13 -1.45 22.12
CA GLY A 148 -11.61 -1.50 23.50
C GLY A 148 -12.27 -0.18 23.91
N LYS A 149 -13.42 -0.28 24.60
CA LYS A 149 -14.15 0.85 25.16
C LYS A 149 -13.83 1.03 26.63
#